data_bfd29f2aca23f04dcb94b6841eb46469
#
_entry.id   bfd29f2aca23f04dcb94b6841eb46469
#
_cell.length_a   1.000
_cell.length_b   1.000
_cell.length_c   1.000
_cell.angle_alpha   90.00
_cell.angle_beta   90.00
_cell.angle_gamma   90.00
#
_symmetry.space_group_name_H-M   'P 1'
#
loop_
_entity.id
_entity.type
_entity.pdbx_description
1 polymer ?
#
loop_
_entity_poly.entity_id
_entity_poly.type
_entity_poly.pdbx_seq_one_letter_code
_entity_poly.pdbx_strand_id
1 'polypeptide(L)'
;MYLGIDLGTSGVKVCLMRPDGTVSETATAPLATSHPFDGASEQDCLSWWDACCTAVQSLPSALRHEVRAIGLSGQMHGAVLLDGQGQPVRPVMLWNDARATKESADMIAAEPEAGEIAGIAPMAGFTAPKLLWLARHEPQAHARIAHILLPKDYLGLRLHGRYVTDPTDAAGTSWLDQRTRQWSEKICAVSATDPAWLPEIAYGTEVAGELRTDAALALGLPAGIPVAVGGGDIAAGAVGIGAIGAGDGFISLGTSGQLFVTTPDYRPNTDNLIHAYAHTVPGLWFQMAAMLNGARPMAWLANLLGRPIADLLAEAEVAKAGPIFLPYLTGERTPHGDSTIRAGFSGLGETTTPGGLMRAVVEAIAFTLADASDALRRAGTEPGTLLAIGGGTKSDFLMQTIATVMDCRIGRSGAAGVGPALGAARLACVAQSGRAMRDVMTKPXVARWXXPQSXDXDRXXARLAGFRXLYPALRGVQAAGRXT
;
A
#
# COMPACT_ATOMS: atom_id res chain seq x y z
N MET A 1 6.65 4.03 26.65
CA MET A 1 6.79 3.34 25.36
C MET A 1 5.44 3.16 24.69
N TYR A 2 5.46 3.12 23.37
CA TYR A 2 4.26 2.86 22.57
C TYR A 2 4.57 1.70 21.65
N LEU A 3 3.65 0.74 21.56
CA LEU A 3 3.84 -0.47 20.78
C LEU A 3 3.01 -0.36 19.50
N GLY A 4 3.68 -0.42 18.35
CA GLY A 4 3.00 -0.53 17.06
C GLY A 4 3.06 -1.96 16.57
N ILE A 5 1.94 -2.46 16.10
CA ILE A 5 1.84 -3.82 15.56
C ILE A 5 1.34 -3.72 14.13
N ASP A 6 2.14 -4.21 13.18
CA ASP A 6 1.76 -4.23 11.77
C ASP A 6 1.58 -5.68 11.31
N LEU A 7 0.37 -6.04 10.95
CA LEU A 7 0.05 -7.36 10.46
C LEU A 7 0.23 -7.37 8.94
N GLY A 8 1.42 -7.74 8.50
CA GLY A 8 1.71 -7.85 7.07
C GLY A 8 1.35 -9.22 6.52
N THR A 9 1.58 -9.40 5.24
CA THR A 9 1.29 -10.67 4.57
C THR A 9 2.30 -11.74 4.94
N SER A 10 3.59 -11.40 4.95
CA SER A 10 4.65 -12.37 5.21
C SER A 10 4.98 -12.49 6.69
N GLY A 11 4.45 -11.62 7.53
CA GLY A 11 4.73 -11.68 8.95
C GLY A 11 4.14 -10.52 9.71
N VAL A 12 4.19 -10.64 11.03
CA VAL A 12 3.81 -9.57 11.95
C VAL A 12 5.09 -8.84 12.36
N LYS A 13 5.09 -7.52 12.21
CA LYS A 13 6.21 -6.68 12.65
C LYS A 13 5.75 -5.81 13.79
N VAL A 14 6.57 -5.72 14.85
CA VAL A 14 6.25 -4.87 15.99
C VAL A 14 7.39 -3.88 16.21
N CYS A 15 7.03 -2.73 16.77
CA CYS A 15 7.93 -1.59 16.96
C CYS A 15 7.64 -0.97 18.32
N LEU A 16 8.68 -0.81 19.13
CA LEU A 16 8.58 -0.05 20.37
C LEU A 16 9.14 1.35 20.14
N MET A 17 8.33 2.36 20.38
CA MET A 17 8.69 3.76 20.20
C MET A 17 8.69 4.46 21.55
N ARG A 18 9.75 5.23 21.80
CA ARG A 18 9.82 6.05 23.00
C ARG A 18 8.92 7.29 22.84
N PRO A 19 8.55 7.93 23.94
CA PRO A 19 7.73 9.15 23.82
C PRO A 19 8.38 10.25 22.97
N ASP A 20 9.70 10.28 22.85
CA ASP A 20 10.37 11.27 21.99
C ASP A 20 10.35 10.89 20.51
N GLY A 21 9.75 9.75 20.17
CA GLY A 21 9.62 9.31 18.79
C GLY A 21 10.69 8.36 18.29
N THR A 22 11.75 8.13 19.07
CA THR A 22 12.80 7.22 18.63
C THR A 22 12.36 5.78 18.79
N VAL A 23 12.82 4.93 17.86
CA VAL A 23 12.52 3.50 17.90
C VAL A 23 13.53 2.80 18.80
N SER A 24 13.02 2.10 19.81
CA SER A 24 13.87 1.39 20.76
C SER A 24 14.17 -0.03 20.29
N GLU A 25 13.16 -0.77 19.84
CA GLU A 25 13.27 -2.18 19.46
C GLU A 25 12.27 -2.48 18.37
N THR A 26 12.61 -3.47 17.54
CA THR A 26 11.66 -4.07 16.59
C THR A 26 11.78 -5.59 16.69
N ALA A 27 10.73 -6.27 16.25
CA ALA A 27 10.73 -7.72 16.15
C ALA A 27 9.75 -8.14 15.08
N THR A 28 9.94 -9.35 14.56
CA THR A 28 9.05 -9.91 13.55
C THR A 28 8.76 -11.37 13.85
N ALA A 29 7.62 -11.86 13.36
CA ALA A 29 7.31 -13.29 13.37
C ALA A 29 6.72 -13.64 12.02
N PRO A 30 7.11 -14.75 11.41
CA PRO A 30 6.66 -15.06 10.04
C PRO A 30 5.23 -15.59 10.01
N LEU A 31 4.60 -15.46 8.85
CA LEU A 31 3.30 -16.01 8.55
C LEU A 31 3.38 -16.80 7.25
N ALA A 32 2.62 -17.89 7.18
CA ALA A 32 2.52 -18.70 5.97
C ALA A 32 1.24 -18.35 5.22
N THR A 33 1.31 -18.38 3.90
CA THR A 33 0.17 -18.15 3.03
C THR A 33 -0.14 -19.43 2.27
N SER A 34 -1.42 -19.76 2.16
CA SER A 34 -1.89 -20.92 1.43
C SER A 34 -2.42 -20.50 0.06
N HIS A 35 -2.15 -21.32 -0.95
CA HIS A 35 -2.63 -21.10 -2.31
C HIS A 35 -3.38 -22.35 -2.75
N PRO A 36 -4.64 -22.52 -2.29
CA PRO A 36 -5.35 -23.79 -2.56
C PRO A 36 -5.63 -24.07 -4.03
N PHE A 37 -5.67 -23.03 -4.88
CA PHE A 37 -5.76 -23.19 -6.33
C PHE A 37 -5.17 -21.96 -6.99
N ASP A 38 -4.99 -22.01 -8.29
CA ASP A 38 -4.36 -20.90 -9.02
C ASP A 38 -5.15 -19.62 -8.86
N GLY A 39 -4.49 -18.58 -8.39
CA GLY A 39 -5.12 -17.29 -8.13
C GLY A 39 -5.64 -17.11 -6.71
N ALA A 40 -5.65 -18.17 -5.90
CA ALA A 40 -6.10 -18.08 -4.51
C ALA A 40 -4.94 -17.69 -3.59
N SER A 41 -5.26 -16.91 -2.56
CA SER A 41 -4.31 -16.54 -1.54
C SER A 41 -5.05 -16.40 -0.22
N GLU A 42 -4.72 -17.24 0.75
CA GLU A 42 -5.48 -17.34 2.00
C GLU A 42 -4.58 -17.45 3.20
N GLN A 43 -5.07 -16.96 4.34
CA GLN A 43 -4.43 -17.16 5.64
C GLN A 43 -5.50 -17.50 6.69
N ASP A 44 -5.07 -18.23 7.71
CA ASP A 44 -5.89 -18.52 8.87
C ASP A 44 -5.70 -17.38 9.87
N CYS A 45 -6.76 -16.66 10.21
CA CYS A 45 -6.64 -15.50 11.11
C CYS A 45 -6.18 -15.91 12.51
N LEU A 46 -6.40 -17.16 12.92
CA LEU A 46 -5.89 -17.60 14.22
C LEU A 46 -4.37 -17.58 14.25
N SER A 47 -3.72 -17.84 13.13
CA SER A 47 -2.25 -17.77 13.06
C SER A 47 -1.73 -16.35 13.25
N TRP A 48 -2.52 -15.34 12.94
CA TRP A 48 -2.12 -13.95 13.14
C TRP A 48 -1.91 -13.63 14.60
N TRP A 49 -2.84 -14.11 15.44
CA TRP A 49 -2.73 -13.90 16.88
C TRP A 49 -1.48 -14.59 17.42
N ASP A 50 -1.23 -15.84 17.01
CA ASP A 50 -0.04 -16.57 17.45
C ASP A 50 1.24 -15.85 17.05
N ALA A 51 1.31 -15.35 15.80
CA ALA A 51 2.50 -14.62 15.33
C ALA A 51 2.66 -13.29 16.08
N CYS A 52 1.54 -12.61 16.35
CA CYS A 52 1.57 -11.38 17.13
C CYS A 52 2.15 -11.65 18.53
N CYS A 53 1.68 -12.70 19.19
CA CYS A 53 2.21 -13.07 20.50
C CYS A 53 3.71 -13.37 20.44
N THR A 54 4.12 -14.12 19.42
CA THR A 54 5.54 -14.47 19.26
C THR A 54 6.40 -13.22 19.10
N ALA A 55 5.98 -12.30 18.23
CA ALA A 55 6.74 -11.08 17.97
C ALA A 55 6.83 -10.21 19.22
N VAL A 56 5.70 -10.00 19.90
CA VAL A 56 5.68 -9.12 21.07
C VAL A 56 6.49 -9.76 22.22
N GLN A 57 6.36 -11.07 22.42
CA GLN A 57 7.07 -11.75 23.50
C GLN A 57 8.59 -11.74 23.28
N SER A 58 9.06 -11.58 22.05
CA SER A 58 10.49 -11.50 21.78
C SER A 58 11.10 -10.16 22.18
N LEU A 59 10.27 -9.14 22.44
CA LEU A 59 10.76 -7.85 22.92
C LEU A 59 11.22 -7.97 24.39
N PRO A 60 12.21 -7.17 24.82
CA PRO A 60 12.65 -7.26 26.22
C PRO A 60 11.51 -7.03 27.20
N SER A 61 11.43 -7.92 28.21
CA SER A 61 10.38 -7.89 29.21
C SER A 61 10.30 -6.54 29.94
N ALA A 62 11.47 -5.98 30.30
CA ALA A 62 11.48 -4.69 31.00
C ALA A 62 10.82 -3.59 30.16
N LEU A 63 11.05 -3.61 28.85
CA LEU A 63 10.44 -2.61 27.98
C LEU A 63 8.96 -2.86 27.77
N ARG A 64 8.56 -4.13 27.71
CA ARG A 64 7.12 -4.45 27.59
C ARG A 64 6.32 -3.92 28.77
N HIS A 65 6.90 -3.95 29.97
CA HIS A 65 6.20 -3.42 31.13
C HIS A 65 6.04 -1.91 31.10
N GLU A 66 6.80 -1.21 30.25
CA GLU A 66 6.70 0.25 30.10
C GLU A 66 5.73 0.68 29.01
N VAL A 67 5.09 -0.24 28.31
CA VAL A 67 4.19 0.13 27.23
C VAL A 67 2.95 0.80 27.80
N ARG A 68 2.61 1.97 27.26
CA ARG A 68 1.45 2.77 27.68
C ARG A 68 0.25 2.65 26.77
N ALA A 69 0.46 2.22 25.52
CA ALA A 69 -0.63 2.09 24.55
C ALA A 69 -0.16 1.25 23.38
N ILE A 70 -1.13 0.68 22.66
CA ILE A 70 -0.89 -0.15 21.47
C ILE A 70 -1.57 0.52 20.28
N GLY A 71 -0.90 0.53 19.12
CA GLY A 71 -1.48 0.94 17.86
C GLY A 71 -1.37 -0.18 16.84
N LEU A 72 -2.28 -0.17 15.88
CA LEU A 72 -2.42 -1.27 14.93
C LEU A 72 -2.29 -0.77 13.50
N SER A 73 -1.72 -1.62 12.65
CA SER A 73 -1.72 -1.47 11.21
C SER A 73 -1.83 -2.86 10.61
N GLY A 74 -2.16 -2.96 9.34
CA GLY A 74 -2.16 -4.25 8.70
C GLY A 74 -2.44 -4.18 7.22
N GLN A 75 -2.19 -5.32 6.57
CA GLN A 75 -2.57 -5.50 5.18
C GLN A 75 -4.05 -5.22 5.00
N MET A 76 -4.38 -4.57 3.91
CA MET A 76 -5.75 -4.14 3.65
C MET A 76 -6.50 -5.23 2.88
N HIS A 77 -7.81 -5.07 2.80
CA HIS A 77 -8.71 -5.81 1.91
C HIS A 77 -9.08 -7.22 2.36
N GLY A 78 -8.31 -7.85 3.24
CA GLY A 78 -8.61 -9.22 3.66
C GLY A 78 -9.98 -9.34 4.30
N ALA A 79 -10.74 -10.36 3.91
CA ALA A 79 -12.12 -10.52 4.41
C ALA A 79 -12.12 -11.48 5.59
N VAL A 80 -12.14 -10.93 6.80
CA VAL A 80 -12.23 -11.71 8.03
C VAL A 80 -13.71 -11.85 8.37
N LEU A 81 -14.24 -13.04 8.12
CA LEU A 81 -15.67 -13.30 8.21
C LEU A 81 -15.93 -14.16 9.46
N LEU A 82 -16.66 -13.59 10.41
CA LEU A 82 -16.84 -14.20 11.72
C LEU A 82 -18.32 -14.52 11.96
N ASP A 83 -18.56 -15.62 12.68
CA ASP A 83 -19.91 -15.99 13.07
C ASP A 83 -20.35 -15.25 14.35
N GLY A 84 -21.52 -15.58 14.86
CA GLY A 84 -22.06 -14.92 16.04
C GLY A 84 -21.23 -15.12 17.31
N GLN A 85 -20.35 -16.10 17.33
CA GLN A 85 -19.44 -16.35 18.45
C GLN A 85 -18.05 -15.78 18.21
N GLY A 86 -17.87 -15.04 17.10
CA GLY A 86 -16.57 -14.44 16.77
C GLY A 86 -15.57 -15.41 16.17
N GLN A 87 -16.03 -16.58 15.70
CA GLN A 87 -15.15 -17.57 15.09
C GLN A 87 -15.15 -17.43 13.57
N PRO A 88 -14.00 -17.64 12.92
CA PRO A 88 -13.96 -17.52 11.46
C PRO A 88 -14.83 -18.59 10.80
N VAL A 89 -15.59 -18.16 9.78
CA VAL A 89 -16.42 -19.10 9.01
C VAL A 89 -15.63 -19.78 7.90
N ARG A 90 -14.46 -19.22 7.55
CA ARG A 90 -13.57 -19.80 6.53
C ARG A 90 -12.22 -19.07 6.59
N PRO A 91 -11.17 -19.64 5.93
CA PRO A 91 -9.91 -18.91 5.83
C PRO A 91 -10.06 -17.55 5.16
N VAL A 92 -9.20 -16.60 5.52
CA VAL A 92 -9.28 -15.22 5.04
C VAL A 92 -8.73 -15.15 3.61
N MET A 93 -9.54 -14.65 2.68
CA MET A 93 -9.06 -14.32 1.34
C MET A 93 -8.31 -12.99 1.41
N LEU A 94 -7.04 -12.99 0.95
CA LEU A 94 -6.16 -11.85 1.10
C LEU A 94 -6.28 -10.88 -0.08
N TRP A 95 -5.55 -9.77 0.02
CA TRP A 95 -5.58 -8.69 -0.98
C TRP A 95 -5.11 -9.15 -2.36
N ASN A 96 -4.27 -10.18 -2.42
CA ASN A 96 -3.74 -10.69 -3.69
C ASN A 96 -4.48 -11.96 -4.16
N ASP A 97 -5.64 -12.23 -3.60
CA ASP A 97 -6.51 -13.32 -4.06
C ASP A 97 -7.30 -12.82 -5.25
N ALA A 98 -7.29 -13.56 -6.35
CA ALA A 98 -7.86 -13.11 -7.62
C ALA A 98 -9.17 -13.83 -7.99
N ARG A 99 -9.74 -14.64 -7.10
CA ARG A 99 -10.89 -15.47 -7.48
C ARG A 99 -12.14 -14.67 -7.80
N ALA A 100 -12.30 -13.46 -7.26
CA ALA A 100 -13.52 -12.66 -7.40
C ALA A 100 -13.50 -11.69 -8.58
N THR A 101 -12.73 -12.02 -9.63
CA THR A 101 -12.62 -11.14 -10.81
C THR A 101 -13.96 -10.93 -11.50
N LYS A 102 -14.74 -12.00 -11.71
CA LYS A 102 -16.05 -11.88 -12.32
C LYS A 102 -16.98 -11.05 -11.44
N GLU A 103 -16.90 -11.27 -10.13
CA GLU A 103 -17.76 -10.58 -9.18
C GLU A 103 -17.48 -9.08 -9.17
N SER A 104 -16.20 -8.69 -9.26
CA SER A 104 -15.89 -7.26 -9.30
C SER A 104 -16.48 -6.61 -10.56
N ALA A 105 -16.40 -7.29 -11.71
CA ALA A 105 -16.99 -6.79 -12.93
C ALA A 105 -18.52 -6.70 -12.81
N ASP A 106 -19.15 -7.70 -12.20
CA ASP A 106 -20.60 -7.69 -12.02
C ASP A 106 -21.04 -6.56 -11.10
N MET A 107 -20.25 -6.26 -10.06
CA MET A 107 -20.55 -5.13 -9.17
C MET A 107 -20.52 -3.81 -9.92
N ILE A 108 -19.51 -3.61 -10.77
CA ILE A 108 -19.41 -2.39 -11.57
C ILE A 108 -20.60 -2.26 -12.51
N ALA A 109 -21.00 -3.38 -13.15
CA ALA A 109 -22.16 -3.37 -14.04
C ALA A 109 -23.45 -3.03 -13.27
N ALA A 110 -23.61 -3.56 -12.06
CA ALA A 110 -24.80 -3.31 -11.25
C ALA A 110 -24.82 -1.91 -10.66
N GLU A 111 -23.64 -1.34 -10.36
CA GLU A 111 -23.52 0.01 -9.80
C GLU A 111 -22.36 0.72 -10.49
N PRO A 112 -22.64 1.38 -11.66
CA PRO A 112 -21.55 2.03 -12.41
C PRO A 112 -20.83 3.14 -11.65
N GLU A 113 -21.43 3.68 -10.60
CA GLU A 113 -20.79 4.74 -9.81
C GLU A 113 -19.97 4.20 -8.66
N ALA A 114 -19.79 2.88 -8.56
CA ALA A 114 -19.07 2.29 -7.43
C ALA A 114 -17.68 2.90 -7.25
N GLY A 115 -16.95 3.12 -8.34
CA GLY A 115 -15.61 3.71 -8.23
C GLY A 115 -15.63 5.14 -7.72
N GLU A 116 -16.62 5.92 -8.14
CA GLU A 116 -16.75 7.30 -7.68
C GLU A 116 -17.13 7.36 -6.19
N ILE A 117 -17.91 6.38 -5.73
CA ILE A 117 -18.26 6.28 -4.30
C ILE A 117 -17.06 5.84 -3.49
N ALA A 118 -16.38 4.79 -3.93
CA ALA A 118 -15.38 4.07 -3.13
C ALA A 118 -13.94 4.54 -3.36
N GLY A 119 -13.71 5.44 -4.32
CA GLY A 119 -12.37 5.99 -4.56
C GLY A 119 -11.58 5.27 -5.64
N ILE A 120 -12.01 4.08 -6.03
CA ILE A 120 -11.48 3.32 -7.15
C ILE A 120 -12.50 2.21 -7.43
N ALA A 121 -12.60 1.78 -8.67
CA ALA A 121 -13.55 0.72 -9.01
C ALA A 121 -13.20 -0.58 -8.27
N PRO A 122 -14.21 -1.35 -7.86
CA PRO A 122 -13.95 -2.61 -7.20
C PRO A 122 -13.03 -3.52 -8.03
N MET A 123 -12.11 -4.19 -7.35
CA MET A 123 -11.17 -5.13 -7.97
C MET A 123 -11.22 -6.44 -7.20
N ALA A 124 -10.76 -7.51 -7.84
CA ALA A 124 -10.83 -8.86 -7.25
C ALA A 124 -10.20 -8.95 -5.87
N GLY A 125 -9.12 -8.21 -5.64
CA GLY A 125 -8.42 -8.25 -4.36
C GLY A 125 -9.11 -7.49 -3.23
N PHE A 126 -10.12 -6.69 -3.56
CA PHE A 126 -10.82 -5.88 -2.53
C PHE A 126 -11.85 -6.73 -1.80
N THR A 127 -12.33 -6.20 -0.68
CA THR A 127 -13.16 -6.98 0.25
C THR A 127 -14.55 -7.28 -0.32
N ALA A 128 -15.24 -6.27 -0.85
CA ALA A 128 -16.64 -6.45 -1.25
C ALA A 128 -16.84 -7.51 -2.33
N PRO A 129 -16.01 -7.57 -3.38
CA PRO A 129 -16.22 -8.63 -4.38
C PRO A 129 -16.07 -10.03 -3.80
N LYS A 130 -15.26 -10.20 -2.75
CA LYS A 130 -15.11 -11.51 -2.10
C LYS A 130 -16.41 -11.97 -1.47
N LEU A 131 -17.21 -11.02 -0.95
CA LEU A 131 -18.50 -11.35 -0.34
C LEU A 131 -19.50 -11.82 -1.39
N LEU A 132 -19.51 -11.20 -2.56
CA LEU A 132 -20.38 -11.65 -3.66
C LEU A 132 -19.94 -13.03 -4.13
N TRP A 133 -18.61 -13.26 -4.25
CA TRP A 133 -18.10 -14.57 -4.60
C TRP A 133 -18.57 -15.62 -3.60
N LEU A 134 -18.48 -15.30 -2.30
CA LEU A 134 -18.85 -16.25 -1.26
C LEU A 134 -20.34 -16.60 -1.34
N ALA A 135 -21.20 -15.61 -1.56
CA ALA A 135 -22.62 -15.84 -1.69
C ALA A 135 -22.93 -16.83 -2.82
N ARG A 136 -22.15 -16.75 -3.90
CA ARG A 136 -22.36 -17.59 -5.10
C ARG A 136 -21.77 -18.98 -4.95
N HIS A 137 -20.59 -19.08 -4.31
CA HIS A 137 -19.81 -20.34 -4.34
C HIS A 137 -19.75 -21.07 -3.00
N GLU A 138 -19.93 -20.35 -1.90
CA GLU A 138 -19.95 -20.96 -0.55
C GLU A 138 -21.13 -20.41 0.25
N PRO A 139 -22.36 -20.64 -0.22
CA PRO A 139 -23.51 -20.03 0.42
C PRO A 139 -23.71 -20.45 1.88
N GLN A 140 -23.27 -21.65 2.28
CA GLN A 140 -23.39 -22.06 3.69
C GLN A 140 -22.49 -21.20 4.58
N ALA A 141 -21.27 -20.91 4.14
CA ALA A 141 -20.38 -20.03 4.91
C ALA A 141 -20.93 -18.61 4.94
N HIS A 142 -21.42 -18.13 3.81
CA HIS A 142 -22.02 -16.79 3.71
C HIS A 142 -23.18 -16.64 4.70
N ALA A 143 -23.99 -17.67 4.84
CA ALA A 143 -25.16 -17.64 5.72
C ALA A 143 -24.80 -17.56 7.22
N ARG A 144 -23.57 -17.94 7.59
CA ARG A 144 -23.14 -17.92 8.99
C ARG A 144 -22.47 -16.61 9.40
N ILE A 145 -22.26 -15.67 8.46
CA ILE A 145 -21.58 -14.43 8.79
C ILE A 145 -22.43 -13.59 9.75
N ALA A 146 -21.81 -13.12 10.81
CA ALA A 146 -22.41 -12.13 11.72
C ALA A 146 -21.58 -10.85 11.77
N HIS A 147 -20.26 -10.94 11.51
CA HIS A 147 -19.36 -9.78 11.57
C HIS A 147 -18.32 -9.90 10.47
N ILE A 148 -17.96 -8.75 9.91
CA ILE A 148 -16.86 -8.65 8.95
C ILE A 148 -15.83 -7.69 9.52
N LEU A 149 -14.56 -8.11 9.55
CA LEU A 149 -13.45 -7.26 9.98
C LEU A 149 -12.35 -7.30 8.93
N LEU A 150 -11.44 -6.35 9.00
CA LEU A 150 -10.21 -6.38 8.24
C LEU A 150 -9.10 -6.98 9.11
N PRO A 151 -7.96 -7.35 8.55
CA PRO A 151 -6.97 -8.10 9.34
C PRO A 151 -6.54 -7.42 10.63
N LYS A 152 -6.17 -6.12 10.58
CA LYS A 152 -5.75 -5.46 11.83
C LYS A 152 -6.89 -5.36 12.83
N ASP A 153 -8.12 -5.24 12.33
CA ASP A 153 -9.29 -5.15 13.22
C ASP A 153 -9.54 -6.46 13.94
N TYR A 154 -9.19 -7.58 13.30
CA TYR A 154 -9.28 -8.87 13.99
C TYR A 154 -8.27 -8.94 15.14
N LEU A 155 -7.04 -8.44 14.93
CA LEU A 155 -6.12 -8.34 16.06
C LEU A 155 -6.68 -7.43 17.13
N GLY A 156 -7.31 -6.31 16.74
CA GLY A 156 -7.96 -5.43 17.69
C GLY A 156 -9.02 -6.16 18.51
N LEU A 157 -9.84 -6.96 17.85
CA LEU A 157 -10.85 -7.75 18.54
C LEU A 157 -10.22 -8.66 19.60
N ARG A 158 -9.08 -9.30 19.26
CA ARG A 158 -8.37 -10.15 20.22
C ARG A 158 -7.80 -9.33 21.37
N LEU A 159 -7.46 -8.07 21.13
CA LEU A 159 -6.84 -7.23 22.17
C LEU A 159 -7.90 -6.60 23.08
N HIS A 160 -8.95 -6.01 22.51
CA HIS A 160 -9.90 -5.20 23.29
C HIS A 160 -11.34 -5.68 23.24
N GLY A 161 -11.66 -6.61 22.35
CA GLY A 161 -12.99 -7.22 22.33
C GLY A 161 -14.07 -6.47 21.58
N ARG A 162 -13.72 -5.41 20.81
CA ARG A 162 -14.71 -4.62 20.10
C ARG A 162 -14.60 -4.80 18.60
N TYR A 163 -15.72 -4.64 17.89
CA TYR A 163 -15.77 -4.69 16.43
C TYR A 163 -15.70 -3.27 15.90
N VAL A 164 -14.50 -2.82 15.53
CA VAL A 164 -14.28 -1.44 15.08
C VAL A 164 -13.21 -1.42 13.99
N THR A 165 -13.35 -0.51 13.03
CA THR A 165 -12.36 -0.26 12.02
C THR A 165 -12.16 1.26 11.88
N ASP A 166 -11.20 1.67 11.05
CA ASP A 166 -10.95 3.08 10.81
C ASP A 166 -11.24 3.42 9.34
N PRO A 167 -11.38 4.71 9.01
CA PRO A 167 -11.70 5.08 7.62
C PRO A 167 -10.66 4.64 6.60
N THR A 168 -9.36 4.60 6.96
CA THR A 168 -8.32 4.29 5.98
C THR A 168 -8.36 2.83 5.57
N ASP A 169 -8.61 1.94 6.52
CA ASP A 169 -8.72 0.51 6.23
C ASP A 169 -10.08 0.21 5.58
N ALA A 170 -11.14 0.84 6.09
CA ALA A 170 -12.46 0.73 5.49
C ALA A 170 -12.46 1.17 4.02
N ALA A 171 -11.60 2.15 3.69
CA ALA A 171 -11.50 2.64 2.31
C ALA A 171 -11.18 1.53 1.32
N GLY A 172 -10.39 0.55 1.72
CA GLY A 172 -9.99 -0.53 0.83
C GLY A 172 -11.04 -1.61 0.63
N THR A 173 -12.17 -1.52 1.31
CA THR A 173 -13.20 -2.56 1.21
C THR A 173 -14.08 -2.45 -0.03
N SER A 174 -14.14 -1.32 -0.67
CA SER A 174 -15.13 -0.85 -1.65
C SER A 174 -16.46 -0.44 -1.01
N TRP A 175 -16.72 -0.78 0.24
CA TRP A 175 -17.99 -0.42 0.88
C TRP A 175 -18.04 1.01 1.41
N LEU A 176 -16.89 1.67 1.62
CA LEU A 176 -16.87 3.00 2.23
C LEU A 176 -17.18 4.08 1.18
N ASP A 177 -18.15 4.93 1.47
CA ASP A 177 -18.36 6.16 0.72
C ASP A 177 -17.27 7.14 1.16
N GLN A 178 -16.36 7.48 0.24
CA GLN A 178 -15.20 8.28 0.60
C GLN A 178 -15.55 9.71 1.00
N ARG A 179 -16.65 10.25 0.45
CA ARG A 179 -17.04 11.62 0.80
C ARG A 179 -17.57 11.74 2.22
N THR A 180 -18.39 10.76 2.62
CA THR A 180 -19.05 10.83 3.93
C THR A 180 -18.31 10.04 5.01
N ARG A 181 -17.43 9.12 4.61
CA ARG A 181 -16.75 8.18 5.51
C ARG A 181 -17.72 7.28 6.26
N GLN A 182 -18.83 6.97 5.60
CA GLN A 182 -19.82 6.03 6.10
C GLN A 182 -19.97 4.86 5.13
N TRP A 183 -20.46 3.74 5.62
CA TRP A 183 -20.68 2.58 4.76
C TRP A 183 -21.73 2.90 3.70
N SER A 184 -21.49 2.47 2.45
CA SER A 184 -22.41 2.67 1.36
C SER A 184 -23.42 1.52 1.27
N GLU A 185 -24.68 1.82 1.47
CA GLU A 185 -25.71 0.79 1.34
C GLU A 185 -25.82 0.30 -0.10
N LYS A 186 -25.60 1.18 -1.07
CA LYS A 186 -25.62 0.78 -2.49
C LYS A 186 -24.59 -0.31 -2.79
N ILE A 187 -23.37 -0.14 -2.29
CA ILE A 187 -22.32 -1.13 -2.58
C ILE A 187 -22.55 -2.40 -1.77
N CYS A 188 -23.03 -2.28 -0.56
CA CYS A 188 -23.41 -3.47 0.21
C CYS A 188 -24.45 -4.29 -0.55
N ALA A 189 -25.46 -3.63 -1.14
CA ALA A 189 -26.53 -4.32 -1.85
C ALA A 189 -26.00 -5.11 -3.05
N VAL A 190 -25.04 -4.56 -3.80
CA VAL A 190 -24.53 -5.25 -5.02
C VAL A 190 -23.45 -6.25 -4.70
N SER A 191 -23.05 -6.39 -3.45
CA SER A 191 -22.01 -7.32 -3.03
C SER A 191 -22.52 -8.39 -2.04
N ALA A 192 -23.83 -8.59 -1.97
CA ALA A 192 -24.44 -9.60 -1.09
C ALA A 192 -24.00 -9.41 0.36
N THR A 193 -23.94 -8.17 0.81
CA THR A 193 -23.44 -7.84 2.14
C THR A 193 -24.52 -7.14 2.94
N ASP A 194 -24.81 -7.66 4.14
CA ASP A 194 -25.71 -7.00 5.08
C ASP A 194 -24.91 -5.90 5.80
N PRO A 195 -25.32 -4.62 5.70
CA PRO A 195 -24.58 -3.58 6.41
C PRO A 195 -24.43 -3.80 7.91
N ALA A 196 -25.34 -4.57 8.51
CA ALA A 196 -25.26 -4.86 9.94
C ALA A 196 -24.04 -5.71 10.30
N TRP A 197 -23.42 -6.39 9.33
CA TRP A 197 -22.20 -7.16 9.59
C TRP A 197 -20.98 -6.26 9.75
N LEU A 198 -21.04 -5.02 9.26
CA LEU A 198 -19.87 -4.14 9.18
C LEU A 198 -19.60 -3.46 10.51
N PRO A 199 -18.34 -3.24 10.86
CA PRO A 199 -18.00 -2.70 12.18
C PRO A 199 -18.29 -1.21 12.28
N GLU A 200 -18.29 -0.71 13.51
CA GLU A 200 -18.28 0.70 13.80
C GLU A 200 -17.03 1.33 13.21
N ILE A 201 -17.11 2.58 12.74
CA ILE A 201 -15.97 3.30 12.19
C ILE A 201 -15.53 4.38 13.18
N ALA A 202 -14.24 4.40 13.50
CA ALA A 202 -13.66 5.44 14.37
C ALA A 202 -12.29 5.80 13.81
N TYR A 203 -11.84 7.03 14.06
CA TYR A 203 -10.54 7.44 13.54
C TYR A 203 -9.40 6.66 14.21
N GLY A 204 -8.29 6.51 13.47
CA GLY A 204 -7.18 5.69 13.91
C GLY A 204 -6.52 6.14 15.20
N THR A 205 -6.61 7.43 15.53
CA THR A 205 -6.07 7.97 16.77
C THR A 205 -7.05 7.90 17.95
N GLU A 206 -8.25 7.38 17.72
CA GLU A 206 -9.19 7.19 18.82
C GLU A 206 -8.89 5.88 19.54
N VAL A 207 -9.22 5.83 20.82
CA VAL A 207 -9.07 4.62 21.60
C VAL A 207 -10.22 3.68 21.26
N ALA A 208 -9.90 2.49 20.72
CA ALA A 208 -10.90 1.48 20.41
C ALA A 208 -11.40 0.81 21.69
N GLY A 209 -10.52 0.58 22.64
CA GLY A 209 -10.84 -0.07 23.90
C GLY A 209 -9.58 -0.25 24.71
N GLU A 210 -9.72 -0.97 25.82
CA GLU A 210 -8.60 -1.24 26.72
C GLU A 210 -8.11 -2.67 26.52
N LEU A 211 -6.80 -2.87 26.68
CA LEU A 211 -6.22 -4.20 26.55
C LEU A 211 -6.81 -5.13 27.61
N ARG A 212 -7.42 -6.21 27.16
CA ARG A 212 -8.08 -7.18 28.05
C ARG A 212 -7.04 -7.97 28.83
N THR A 213 -7.45 -8.46 29.99
CA THR A 213 -6.56 -9.16 30.91
C THR A 213 -5.93 -10.39 30.25
N ASP A 214 -6.71 -11.19 29.51
CA ASP A 214 -6.18 -12.39 28.87
C ASP A 214 -5.17 -12.04 27.79
N ALA A 215 -5.42 -11.01 27.00
CA ALA A 215 -4.46 -10.58 25.98
C ALA A 215 -3.20 -10.00 26.61
N ALA A 216 -3.36 -9.19 27.67
CA ALA A 216 -2.20 -8.63 28.38
C ALA A 216 -1.31 -9.73 28.90
N LEU A 217 -1.90 -10.78 29.45
CA LEU A 217 -1.14 -11.91 29.96
C LEU A 217 -0.37 -12.62 28.84
N ALA A 218 -1.07 -12.86 27.72
CA ALA A 218 -0.45 -13.53 26.57
C ALA A 218 0.72 -12.73 25.99
N LEU A 219 0.64 -11.41 26.03
CA LEU A 219 1.67 -10.55 25.43
C LEU A 219 2.74 -10.09 26.43
N GLY A 220 2.48 -10.24 27.73
CA GLY A 220 3.37 -9.71 28.76
C GLY A 220 3.34 -8.19 28.82
N LEU A 221 2.16 -7.62 28.65
CA LEU A 221 1.94 -6.16 28.66
C LEU A 221 1.03 -5.78 29.83
N PRO A 222 1.05 -4.52 30.26
CA PRO A 222 0.12 -4.11 31.32
C PRO A 222 -1.33 -4.19 30.85
N ALA A 223 -2.19 -4.77 31.67
CA ALA A 223 -3.63 -4.84 31.38
C ALA A 223 -4.23 -3.43 31.43
N GLY A 224 -5.26 -3.21 30.64
CA GLY A 224 -6.02 -1.98 30.69
C GLY A 224 -5.44 -0.81 29.93
N ILE A 225 -4.28 -0.96 29.32
CA ILE A 225 -3.72 0.14 28.51
C ILE A 225 -4.59 0.36 27.27
N PRO A 226 -4.66 1.59 26.76
CA PRO A 226 -5.50 1.86 25.58
C PRO A 226 -4.94 1.21 24.32
N VAL A 227 -5.87 0.77 23.47
CA VAL A 227 -5.53 0.26 22.13
C VAL A 227 -6.18 1.22 21.13
N ALA A 228 -5.37 1.85 20.29
CA ALA A 228 -5.86 2.76 19.25
C ALA A 228 -6.49 1.96 18.11
N VAL A 229 -7.44 2.57 17.41
CA VAL A 229 -8.11 1.90 16.29
C VAL A 229 -7.11 1.54 15.20
N GLY A 230 -6.17 2.42 14.90
CA GLY A 230 -5.10 2.12 13.94
C GLY A 230 -5.46 2.50 12.51
N GLY A 231 -4.69 1.99 11.57
CA GLY A 231 -4.91 2.29 10.15
C GLY A 231 -4.45 1.17 9.24
N GLY A 232 -4.97 1.17 8.01
CA GLY A 232 -4.45 0.27 7.00
C GLY A 232 -2.98 0.57 6.73
N ASP A 233 -2.28 -0.39 6.14
CA ASP A 233 -0.82 -0.27 6.03
C ASP A 233 -0.39 0.93 5.18
N ILE A 234 -1.17 1.29 4.16
CA ILE A 234 -0.83 2.46 3.33
C ILE A 234 -0.88 3.73 4.19
N ALA A 235 -1.98 3.95 4.90
CA ALA A 235 -2.13 5.14 5.72
C ALA A 235 -1.18 5.15 6.91
N ALA A 236 -0.95 3.99 7.52
CA ALA A 236 0.01 3.89 8.62
C ALA A 236 1.42 4.18 8.12
N GLY A 237 1.74 3.75 6.90
CA GLY A 237 3.02 4.10 6.28
C GLY A 237 3.17 5.59 6.08
N ALA A 238 2.09 6.26 5.65
CA ALA A 238 2.08 7.71 5.51
C ALA A 238 2.30 8.40 6.86
N VAL A 239 1.67 7.89 7.91
CA VAL A 239 1.89 8.39 9.27
C VAL A 239 3.36 8.21 9.66
N GLY A 240 3.92 7.06 9.35
CA GLY A 240 5.31 6.76 9.70
C GLY A 240 6.32 7.66 9.02
N ILE A 241 5.99 8.20 7.85
CA ILE A 241 6.87 9.13 7.13
C ILE A 241 6.43 10.59 7.29
N GLY A 242 5.39 10.84 8.05
CA GLY A 242 4.95 12.21 8.33
C GLY A 242 4.20 12.88 7.21
N ALA A 243 3.61 12.13 6.28
CA ALA A 243 2.86 12.70 5.15
C ALA A 243 1.42 12.98 5.56
N ILE A 244 1.24 13.91 6.51
CA ILE A 244 -0.06 14.18 7.15
C ILE A 244 -0.62 15.56 6.84
N GLY A 245 0.06 16.36 6.05
CA GLY A 245 -0.45 17.67 5.63
C GLY A 245 -0.78 17.68 4.16
N ALA A 246 -1.76 18.50 3.76
CA ALA A 246 -2.14 18.59 2.34
C ALA A 246 -0.90 18.92 1.51
N GLY A 247 -0.69 18.17 0.44
CA GLY A 247 0.47 18.31 -0.43
C GLY A 247 1.65 17.45 -0.06
N ASP A 248 1.70 16.91 1.14
CA ASP A 248 2.78 16.00 1.51
C ASP A 248 2.71 14.73 0.69
N GLY A 249 3.85 14.30 0.14
CA GLY A 249 3.84 13.11 -0.68
C GLY A 249 5.13 12.34 -0.62
N PHE A 250 5.08 11.12 -1.12
CA PHE A 250 6.26 10.28 -1.17
C PHE A 250 6.16 9.27 -2.31
N ILE A 251 7.32 8.80 -2.70
CA ILE A 251 7.49 7.71 -3.66
C ILE A 251 8.01 6.50 -2.87
N SER A 252 7.41 5.34 -3.09
CA SER A 252 7.92 4.10 -2.52
C SER A 252 8.34 3.19 -3.67
N LEU A 253 9.62 2.79 -3.69
CA LEU A 253 10.16 1.93 -4.74
C LEU A 253 10.75 0.67 -4.12
N GLY A 254 9.92 -0.35 -4.02
CA GLY A 254 10.35 -1.72 -3.80
C GLY A 254 10.22 -2.47 -5.11
N THR A 255 9.87 -3.76 -5.05
CA THR A 255 9.57 -4.55 -6.24
C THR A 255 8.48 -3.84 -7.05
N SER A 256 7.42 -3.39 -6.41
CA SER A 256 6.40 -2.54 -7.01
C SER A 256 6.66 -1.08 -6.63
N GLY A 257 5.86 -0.17 -7.18
CA GLY A 257 6.03 1.25 -6.94
C GLY A 257 4.75 1.93 -6.51
N GLN A 258 4.89 3.03 -5.78
CA GLN A 258 3.74 3.83 -5.37
C GLN A 258 4.11 5.31 -5.39
N LEU A 259 3.14 6.13 -5.78
CA LEU A 259 3.22 7.59 -5.63
C LEU A 259 2.01 8.00 -4.80
N PHE A 260 2.26 8.61 -3.64
CA PHE A 260 1.23 8.97 -2.67
C PHE A 260 1.28 10.48 -2.45
N VAL A 261 0.11 11.13 -2.45
CA VAL A 261 0.01 12.56 -2.11
C VAL A 261 -1.23 12.78 -1.25
N THR A 262 -1.05 13.42 -0.10
CA THR A 262 -2.14 13.83 0.78
C THR A 262 -2.88 15.02 0.17
N THR A 263 -4.21 14.96 0.15
CA THR A 263 -5.03 15.99 -0.50
C THR A 263 -6.02 16.60 0.49
N PRO A 264 -6.38 17.88 0.28
CA PRO A 264 -7.33 18.55 1.18
C PRO A 264 -8.79 18.20 0.90
N ASP A 265 -9.05 17.49 -0.20
CA ASP A 265 -10.40 17.10 -0.57
C ASP A 265 -10.35 15.79 -1.35
N TYR A 266 -11.54 15.23 -1.61
CA TYR A 266 -11.68 13.95 -2.29
C TYR A 266 -11.52 14.15 -3.79
N ARG A 267 -10.56 13.48 -4.40
CA ARG A 267 -10.19 13.67 -5.81
C ARG A 267 -10.05 12.34 -6.54
N PRO A 268 -11.14 11.66 -6.86
CA PRO A 268 -11.05 10.37 -7.54
C PRO A 268 -10.63 10.49 -9.00
N ASN A 269 -9.95 9.47 -9.51
CA ASN A 269 -9.63 9.31 -10.92
C ASN A 269 -9.69 7.81 -11.23
N THR A 270 -10.91 7.31 -11.39
CA THR A 270 -11.13 5.87 -11.58
C THR A 270 -10.65 5.40 -12.95
N ASP A 271 -10.63 6.27 -13.96
CA ASP A 271 -10.17 5.87 -15.30
C ASP A 271 -8.70 5.47 -15.31
N ASN A 272 -7.88 6.06 -14.45
CA ASN A 272 -6.45 5.78 -14.40
C ASN A 272 -6.06 4.97 -13.17
N LEU A 273 -7.03 4.37 -12.48
CA LEU A 273 -6.81 3.46 -11.35
C LEU A 273 -6.04 4.14 -10.20
N ILE A 274 -6.37 5.38 -9.93
CA ILE A 274 -5.86 6.08 -8.76
C ILE A 274 -6.73 5.70 -7.55
N HIS A 275 -6.08 5.32 -6.45
CA HIS A 275 -6.78 5.13 -5.18
C HIS A 275 -6.99 6.50 -4.57
N ALA A 276 -8.24 6.90 -4.35
CA ALA A 276 -8.57 8.15 -3.67
C ALA A 276 -9.30 7.80 -2.38
N TYR A 277 -8.58 7.85 -1.27
CA TYR A 277 -9.03 7.26 -0.02
C TYR A 277 -8.97 8.27 1.12
N ALA A 278 -9.80 8.04 2.13
CA ALA A 278 -9.76 8.80 3.38
C ALA A 278 -8.39 8.64 4.04
N HIS A 279 -7.87 9.74 4.58
CA HIS A 279 -6.62 9.77 5.31
C HIS A 279 -6.88 9.50 6.80
N THR A 280 -5.82 9.16 7.53
CA THR A 280 -5.86 9.06 8.98
C THR A 280 -6.22 10.40 9.62
N VAL A 281 -5.78 11.50 9.02
CA VAL A 281 -6.07 12.84 9.54
C VAL A 281 -7.51 13.20 9.18
N PRO A 282 -8.37 13.52 10.16
CA PRO A 282 -9.74 13.91 9.85
C PRO A 282 -9.79 15.09 8.87
N GLY A 283 -10.68 15.00 7.91
CA GLY A 283 -10.86 16.06 6.92
C GLY A 283 -9.91 16.03 5.75
N LEU A 284 -8.97 15.08 5.71
CA LEU A 284 -8.06 14.93 4.59
C LEU A 284 -8.28 13.59 3.89
N TRP A 285 -7.84 13.54 2.65
CA TRP A 285 -7.83 12.33 1.82
C TRP A 285 -6.42 12.14 1.29
N PHE A 286 -6.22 11.13 0.48
CA PHE A 286 -4.99 10.99 -0.28
C PHE A 286 -5.29 10.37 -1.62
N GLN A 287 -4.39 10.60 -2.55
CA GLN A 287 -4.35 9.88 -3.82
C GLN A 287 -3.11 9.02 -3.86
N MET A 288 -3.26 7.81 -4.40
CA MET A 288 -2.12 6.91 -4.57
C MET A 288 -2.20 6.23 -5.92
N ALA A 289 -1.11 6.35 -6.69
CA ALA A 289 -0.90 5.54 -7.88
C ALA A 289 -0.13 4.30 -7.46
N ALA A 290 -0.60 3.14 -7.90
CA ALA A 290 0.08 1.87 -7.61
C ALA A 290 0.57 1.29 -8.93
N MET A 291 1.88 1.06 -9.02
CA MET A 291 2.52 0.47 -10.18
C MET A 291 3.03 -0.91 -9.82
N LEU A 292 2.81 -1.88 -10.72
CA LEU A 292 3.28 -3.25 -10.48
C LEU A 292 4.79 -3.36 -10.60
N ASN A 293 5.41 -2.48 -11.39
CA ASN A 293 6.83 -2.54 -11.71
C ASN A 293 7.54 -1.31 -11.14
N GLY A 294 8.00 -1.40 -9.91
CA GLY A 294 8.80 -0.35 -9.29
C GLY A 294 10.27 -0.50 -9.66
N ALA A 295 11.06 -1.01 -8.71
CA ALA A 295 12.48 -1.28 -8.97
C ALA A 295 12.71 -2.65 -9.62
N ARG A 296 11.68 -3.47 -9.74
CA ARG A 296 11.79 -4.82 -10.32
C ARG A 296 12.55 -4.85 -11.66
N PRO A 297 12.32 -3.92 -12.60
CA PRO A 297 13.03 -4.03 -13.89
C PRO A 297 14.55 -3.94 -13.78
N MET A 298 15.09 -3.23 -12.78
CA MET A 298 16.54 -3.18 -12.61
C MET A 298 17.08 -4.56 -12.20
N ALA A 299 16.43 -5.23 -11.27
CA ALA A 299 16.86 -6.57 -10.86
C ALA A 299 16.68 -7.57 -12.01
N TRP A 300 15.61 -7.43 -12.77
CA TRP A 300 15.36 -8.28 -13.91
C TRP A 300 16.50 -8.17 -14.94
N LEU A 301 16.89 -6.94 -15.29
CA LEU A 301 17.95 -6.76 -16.29
C LEU A 301 19.29 -7.29 -15.76
N ALA A 302 19.58 -7.02 -14.47
CA ALA A 302 20.83 -7.49 -13.87
C ALA A 302 20.91 -9.02 -13.91
N ASN A 303 19.81 -9.69 -13.57
CA ASN A 303 19.74 -11.16 -13.64
C ASN A 303 19.90 -11.66 -15.06
N LEU A 304 19.23 -11.01 -16.02
CA LEU A 304 19.31 -11.41 -17.42
C LEU A 304 20.72 -11.32 -17.96
N LEU A 305 21.45 -10.27 -17.60
CA LEU A 305 22.82 -10.06 -18.06
C LEU A 305 23.87 -10.76 -17.20
N GLY A 306 23.46 -11.31 -16.06
CA GLY A 306 24.39 -11.97 -15.15
C GLY A 306 25.37 -11.02 -14.51
N ARG A 307 24.96 -9.79 -14.19
CA ARG A 307 25.85 -8.75 -13.69
C ARG A 307 25.25 -8.07 -12.46
N PRO A 308 26.09 -7.59 -11.54
CA PRO A 308 25.57 -6.86 -10.38
C PRO A 308 24.88 -5.57 -10.77
N ILE A 309 23.77 -5.26 -10.08
CA ILE A 309 23.01 -4.02 -10.33
C ILE A 309 23.92 -2.79 -10.19
N ALA A 310 24.74 -2.76 -9.14
CA ALA A 310 25.57 -1.58 -8.87
C ALA A 310 26.52 -1.29 -10.03
N ASP A 311 27.11 -2.32 -10.64
CA ASP A 311 28.02 -2.14 -11.76
C ASP A 311 27.27 -1.61 -12.99
N LEU A 312 26.08 -2.18 -13.25
CA LEU A 312 25.28 -1.73 -14.39
C LEU A 312 24.79 -0.30 -14.19
N LEU A 313 24.43 0.09 -12.98
CA LEU A 313 24.02 1.47 -12.71
C LEU A 313 25.17 2.45 -12.92
N ALA A 314 26.39 2.08 -12.50
CA ALA A 314 27.55 2.94 -12.74
C ALA A 314 27.79 3.12 -14.23
N GLU A 315 27.68 2.06 -15.02
CA GLU A 315 27.80 2.15 -16.47
C GLU A 315 26.68 2.98 -17.08
N ALA A 316 25.46 2.83 -16.55
CA ALA A 316 24.30 3.57 -17.07
C ALA A 316 24.46 5.08 -16.88
N GLU A 317 25.04 5.47 -15.76
CA GLU A 317 25.20 6.89 -15.45
C GLU A 317 26.04 7.61 -16.49
N VAL A 318 27.06 6.94 -17.02
CA VAL A 318 27.95 7.54 -18.02
C VAL A 318 27.64 7.16 -19.46
N ALA A 319 26.66 6.26 -19.66
CA ALA A 319 26.30 5.82 -21.01
C ALA A 319 25.55 6.91 -21.75
N LYS A 320 25.75 6.92 -23.07
CA LYS A 320 24.92 7.76 -23.93
C LYS A 320 23.49 7.20 -23.95
N ALA A 321 22.51 8.02 -24.31
CA ALA A 321 21.13 7.59 -24.38
C ALA A 321 21.02 6.33 -25.25
N GLY A 322 20.36 5.34 -24.69
CA GLY A 322 20.16 4.06 -25.37
C GLY A 322 18.75 3.92 -25.93
N PRO A 323 18.27 2.69 -26.03
CA PRO A 323 16.89 2.47 -26.48
C PRO A 323 15.88 3.03 -25.50
N ILE A 324 14.61 2.96 -25.87
CA ILE A 324 13.50 3.24 -24.95
C ILE A 324 12.96 1.91 -24.48
N PHE A 325 12.65 1.82 -23.19
CA PHE A 325 12.17 0.60 -22.56
C PHE A 325 10.78 0.80 -21.99
N LEU A 326 9.88 -0.15 -22.26
CA LEU A 326 8.58 -0.23 -21.58
C LEU A 326 8.72 -1.26 -20.48
N PRO A 327 8.56 -0.89 -19.19
CA PRO A 327 9.00 -1.76 -18.09
C PRO A 327 7.93 -2.72 -17.59
N TYR A 328 6.88 -2.97 -18.34
CA TYR A 328 5.70 -3.68 -17.86
C TYR A 328 5.88 -5.20 -17.88
N LEU A 329 6.84 -5.68 -17.08
CA LEU A 329 7.21 -7.10 -17.04
C LEU A 329 6.06 -8.01 -16.62
N THR A 330 5.12 -7.48 -15.82
CA THR A 330 4.03 -8.25 -15.26
C THR A 330 2.67 -7.60 -15.53
N GLY A 331 2.59 -6.82 -16.61
CA GLY A 331 1.44 -5.95 -16.81
C GLY A 331 1.60 -4.65 -16.05
N GLU A 332 0.60 -3.81 -16.07
CA GLU A 332 0.68 -2.56 -15.29
C GLU A 332 -0.69 -2.08 -14.84
N ARG A 333 -0.75 -1.56 -13.63
CA ARG A 333 -1.97 -1.01 -13.07
C ARG A 333 -2.14 0.45 -13.49
N THR A 334 -1.65 1.40 -12.72
CA THR A 334 -1.74 2.82 -13.09
C THR A 334 -0.73 3.13 -14.20
N PRO A 335 -1.11 3.82 -15.29
CA PRO A 335 -2.45 4.34 -15.62
C PRO A 335 -3.28 3.43 -16.51
N HIS A 336 -2.80 2.25 -16.85
CA HIS A 336 -3.33 1.46 -17.97
C HIS A 336 -4.36 0.42 -17.58
N GLY A 337 -4.21 -0.22 -16.42
CA GLY A 337 -5.07 -1.33 -16.04
C GLY A 337 -4.98 -2.49 -17.01
N ASP A 338 -3.76 -2.82 -17.47
CA ASP A 338 -3.54 -3.79 -18.53
C ASP A 338 -2.68 -4.94 -17.97
N SER A 339 -3.31 -6.06 -17.70
CA SER A 339 -2.61 -7.22 -17.15
C SER A 339 -1.88 -8.03 -18.22
N THR A 340 -2.16 -7.78 -19.50
CA THR A 340 -1.61 -8.61 -20.59
C THR A 340 -0.39 -7.99 -21.26
N ILE A 341 -0.20 -6.68 -21.12
CA ILE A 341 0.98 -6.02 -21.70
C ILE A 341 2.26 -6.61 -21.11
N ARG A 342 3.30 -6.69 -21.92
CA ARG A 342 4.62 -7.11 -21.44
C ARG A 342 5.67 -6.11 -21.91
N ALA A 343 6.81 -6.18 -21.26
CA ALA A 343 7.92 -5.24 -21.48
C ALA A 343 8.57 -5.40 -22.85
N GLY A 344 9.26 -4.35 -23.28
CA GLY A 344 10.00 -4.40 -24.51
C GLY A 344 10.92 -3.20 -24.69
N PHE A 345 11.97 -3.39 -25.48
CA PHE A 345 12.88 -2.32 -25.89
C PHE A 345 12.58 -1.90 -27.33
N SER A 346 12.75 -0.63 -27.62
CA SER A 346 12.69 -0.09 -28.98
C SER A 346 13.98 0.69 -29.26
N GLY A 347 14.60 0.43 -30.40
CA GLY A 347 15.77 1.17 -30.81
C GLY A 347 17.08 0.52 -30.44
N LEU A 348 17.12 -0.81 -30.31
CA LEU A 348 18.37 -1.52 -30.13
C LEU A 348 19.23 -1.39 -31.41
N GLY A 349 20.52 -1.16 -31.24
CA GLY A 349 21.44 -1.06 -32.34
C GLY A 349 22.70 -1.85 -32.06
N GLU A 350 23.54 -1.91 -33.08
CA GLU A 350 24.77 -2.68 -32.99
C GLU A 350 25.70 -2.19 -31.89
N THR A 351 25.59 -0.91 -31.54
CA THR A 351 26.44 -0.32 -30.49
C THR A 351 25.76 -0.24 -29.11
N THR A 352 24.58 -0.83 -28.95
CA THR A 352 23.90 -0.86 -27.66
C THR A 352 24.78 -1.60 -26.65
N THR A 353 24.94 -1.00 -25.47
CA THR A 353 25.76 -1.57 -24.40
C THR A 353 24.88 -1.98 -23.21
N PRO A 354 25.39 -2.84 -22.31
CA PRO A 354 24.66 -3.13 -21.06
C PRO A 354 24.36 -1.87 -20.25
N GLY A 355 25.29 -0.92 -20.20
CA GLY A 355 25.03 0.35 -19.52
C GLY A 355 23.89 1.13 -20.17
N GLY A 356 23.85 1.13 -21.51
CA GLY A 356 22.76 1.77 -22.25
C GLY A 356 21.41 1.12 -21.98
N LEU A 357 21.38 -0.20 -21.84
CA LEU A 357 20.16 -0.91 -21.48
C LEU A 357 19.69 -0.53 -20.07
N MET A 358 20.61 -0.51 -19.11
CA MET A 358 20.24 -0.15 -17.74
C MET A 358 19.80 1.32 -17.65
N ARG A 359 20.43 2.21 -18.45
CA ARG A 359 19.98 3.59 -18.51
C ARG A 359 18.52 3.67 -18.99
N ALA A 360 18.18 2.88 -20.03
CA ALA A 360 16.80 2.82 -20.52
C ALA A 360 15.84 2.34 -19.42
N VAL A 361 16.27 1.37 -18.62
CA VAL A 361 15.46 0.87 -17.51
C VAL A 361 15.26 1.95 -16.45
N VAL A 362 16.32 2.65 -16.06
CA VAL A 362 16.23 3.73 -15.08
C VAL A 362 15.26 4.81 -15.57
N GLU A 363 15.41 5.22 -16.83
CA GLU A 363 14.50 6.22 -17.40
C GLU A 363 13.06 5.72 -17.42
N ALA A 364 12.85 4.44 -17.74
CA ALA A 364 11.49 3.88 -17.77
C ALA A 364 10.83 3.96 -16.39
N ILE A 365 11.57 3.69 -15.33
CA ILE A 365 11.03 3.81 -13.98
C ILE A 365 10.59 5.26 -13.72
N ALA A 366 11.43 6.22 -14.08
CA ALA A 366 11.06 7.62 -13.93
C ALA A 366 9.83 7.99 -14.79
N PHE A 367 9.75 7.43 -16.00
CA PHE A 367 8.61 7.71 -16.89
C PHE A 367 7.30 7.13 -16.35
N THR A 368 7.35 5.96 -15.69
CA THR A 368 6.12 5.44 -15.07
C THR A 368 5.66 6.35 -13.94
N LEU A 369 6.59 6.94 -13.21
CA LEU A 369 6.23 7.92 -12.17
C LEU A 369 5.68 9.20 -12.77
N ALA A 370 6.18 9.62 -13.94
CA ALA A 370 5.61 10.76 -14.65
C ALA A 370 4.16 10.47 -15.07
N ASP A 371 3.90 9.27 -15.57
CA ASP A 371 2.52 8.88 -15.91
C ASP A 371 1.63 8.88 -14.68
N ALA A 372 2.14 8.39 -13.56
CA ALA A 372 1.40 8.41 -12.30
C ALA A 372 1.10 9.84 -11.87
N SER A 373 2.09 10.71 -11.98
CA SER A 373 1.95 12.12 -11.65
C SER A 373 0.86 12.79 -12.52
N ASP A 374 0.87 12.47 -13.82
CA ASP A 374 -0.16 13.02 -14.72
C ASP A 374 -1.57 12.54 -14.33
N ALA A 375 -1.68 11.27 -13.88
CA ALA A 375 -2.97 10.77 -13.44
C ALA A 375 -3.47 11.55 -12.21
N LEU A 376 -2.57 11.91 -11.30
CA LEU A 376 -2.92 12.75 -10.16
C LEU A 376 -3.31 14.16 -10.63
N ARG A 377 -2.58 14.71 -11.61
CA ARG A 377 -2.90 16.06 -12.14
C ARG A 377 -4.26 16.13 -12.77
N ARG A 378 -4.66 15.07 -13.48
CA ARG A 378 -6.01 15.03 -14.08
C ARG A 378 -7.11 15.11 -13.03
N ALA A 379 -6.83 14.70 -11.81
CA ALA A 379 -7.79 14.80 -10.71
C ALA A 379 -7.55 16.02 -9.82
N GLY A 380 -6.69 16.95 -10.26
CA GLY A 380 -6.53 18.23 -9.57
C GLY A 380 -5.39 18.32 -8.58
N THR A 381 -4.49 17.36 -8.57
CA THR A 381 -3.37 17.35 -7.62
C THR A 381 -2.05 17.53 -8.35
N GLU A 382 -1.29 18.55 -7.96
CA GLU A 382 0.05 18.78 -8.47
C GLU A 382 1.06 18.24 -7.45
N PRO A 383 1.74 17.14 -7.76
CA PRO A 383 2.77 16.65 -6.83
C PRO A 383 3.88 17.68 -6.66
N GLY A 384 4.25 17.94 -5.43
CA GLY A 384 5.31 18.89 -5.11
C GLY A 384 6.59 18.17 -4.71
N THR A 385 7.22 18.67 -3.66
CA THR A 385 8.38 18.00 -3.08
C THR A 385 7.97 16.64 -2.53
N LEU A 386 8.72 15.60 -2.86
CA LEU A 386 8.40 14.23 -2.47
C LEU A 386 9.55 13.62 -1.68
N LEU A 387 9.21 12.82 -0.68
CA LEU A 387 10.18 11.93 -0.06
C LEU A 387 10.25 10.63 -0.85
N ALA A 388 11.39 9.94 -0.76
CA ALA A 388 11.55 8.65 -1.44
C ALA A 388 12.01 7.59 -0.45
N ILE A 389 11.33 6.46 -0.46
CA ILE A 389 11.62 5.33 0.43
C ILE A 389 11.65 4.04 -0.39
N GLY A 390 12.21 2.99 0.21
CA GLY A 390 12.27 1.68 -0.42
C GLY A 390 13.65 1.35 -0.96
N GLY A 391 13.87 0.07 -1.22
CA GLY A 391 15.18 -0.42 -1.66
C GLY A 391 15.65 0.16 -2.98
N GLY A 392 14.70 0.51 -3.87
CA GLY A 392 15.06 1.10 -5.16
C GLY A 392 15.64 2.49 -5.06
N THR A 393 15.49 3.17 -3.91
CA THR A 393 15.94 4.55 -3.77
C THR A 393 17.41 4.68 -3.42
N LYS A 394 18.14 3.58 -3.32
CA LYS A 394 19.57 3.61 -2.98
C LYS A 394 20.42 4.22 -4.10
N SER A 395 19.96 4.18 -5.33
CA SER A 395 20.71 4.70 -6.46
C SER A 395 20.51 6.20 -6.61
N ASP A 396 21.60 6.96 -6.47
CA ASP A 396 21.55 8.40 -6.70
C ASP A 396 21.19 8.73 -8.15
N PHE A 397 21.66 7.92 -9.09
CA PHE A 397 21.35 8.12 -10.52
C PHE A 397 19.85 7.98 -10.77
N LEU A 398 19.22 6.94 -10.19
CA LEU A 398 17.77 6.77 -10.33
C LEU A 398 17.03 7.94 -9.69
N MET A 399 17.41 8.33 -8.47
CA MET A 399 16.73 9.43 -7.78
C MET A 399 16.85 10.73 -8.56
N GLN A 400 18.04 11.01 -9.11
CA GLN A 400 18.25 12.21 -9.90
C GLN A 400 17.42 12.19 -11.18
N THR A 401 17.35 11.03 -11.83
CA THR A 401 16.54 10.88 -13.04
C THR A 401 15.06 11.12 -12.74
N ILE A 402 14.55 10.55 -11.63
CA ILE A 402 13.17 10.76 -11.23
C ILE A 402 12.90 12.24 -10.96
N ALA A 403 13.78 12.90 -10.21
CA ALA A 403 13.58 14.32 -9.90
C ALA A 403 13.50 15.15 -11.17
N THR A 404 14.37 14.86 -12.14
CA THR A 404 14.42 15.61 -13.41
C THR A 404 13.15 15.35 -14.24
N VAL A 405 12.78 14.08 -14.39
CA VAL A 405 11.62 13.71 -15.22
C VAL A 405 10.32 14.24 -14.62
N MET A 406 10.17 14.16 -13.30
CA MET A 406 8.96 14.62 -12.64
C MET A 406 8.96 16.12 -12.36
N ASP A 407 10.11 16.79 -12.59
CA ASP A 407 10.29 18.22 -12.32
C ASP A 407 9.93 18.57 -10.88
N CYS A 408 10.46 17.80 -9.94
CA CYS A 408 10.20 18.05 -8.53
C CYS A 408 11.42 17.67 -7.68
N ARG A 409 11.49 18.24 -6.48
CA ARG A 409 12.53 17.87 -5.51
C ARG A 409 12.18 16.51 -4.90
N ILE A 410 13.19 15.65 -4.85
CA ILE A 410 13.05 14.34 -4.23
C ILE A 410 14.01 14.26 -3.06
N GLY A 411 13.51 13.91 -1.88
CA GLY A 411 14.33 13.74 -0.68
C GLY A 411 14.45 12.28 -0.32
N ARG A 412 15.67 11.72 -0.41
CA ARG A 412 15.87 10.34 0.02
C ARG A 412 15.93 10.30 1.54
N SER A 413 15.03 9.52 2.12
CA SER A 413 14.98 9.37 3.57
C SER A 413 16.26 8.68 4.06
N GLY A 414 16.86 9.23 5.11
CA GLY A 414 18.00 8.60 5.75
C GLY A 414 17.61 7.55 6.78
N ALA A 415 16.33 7.47 7.11
CA ALA A 415 15.88 6.56 8.15
C ALA A 415 15.60 5.18 7.57
N ALA A 416 16.29 4.17 8.06
CA ALA A 416 15.96 2.79 7.75
C ALA A 416 14.79 2.37 8.63
N GLY A 417 13.92 1.55 8.07
CA GLY A 417 12.87 0.91 8.85
C GLY A 417 11.68 1.76 9.23
N VAL A 418 11.52 2.96 8.63
CA VAL A 418 10.23 3.62 8.75
C VAL A 418 9.21 2.78 7.99
N GLY A 419 8.04 2.66 8.54
CA GLY A 419 7.02 1.84 7.91
C GLY A 419 5.77 1.83 8.73
N PRO A 420 4.82 0.95 8.36
CA PRO A 420 3.53 0.94 9.03
C PRO A 420 3.59 0.65 10.53
N ALA A 421 4.56 -0.16 10.99
CA ALA A 421 4.66 -0.44 12.43
C ALA A 421 5.00 0.83 13.22
N LEU A 422 5.90 1.68 12.69
CA LEU A 422 6.15 2.97 13.33
C LEU A 422 4.91 3.86 13.27
N GLY A 423 4.23 3.86 12.12
CA GLY A 423 2.98 4.61 12.01
C GLY A 423 1.98 4.18 13.06
N ALA A 424 1.84 2.87 13.26
CA ALA A 424 0.95 2.33 14.29
C ALA A 424 1.35 2.83 15.69
N ALA A 425 2.65 2.81 16.01
CA ALA A 425 3.11 3.30 17.31
C ALA A 425 2.80 4.78 17.49
N ARG A 426 2.93 5.58 16.43
CA ARG A 426 2.58 7.00 16.47
C ARG A 426 1.10 7.20 16.73
N LEU A 427 0.25 6.37 16.12
CA LEU A 427 -1.19 6.43 16.38
C LEU A 427 -1.49 6.12 17.86
N ALA A 428 -0.80 5.14 18.42
CA ALA A 428 -0.94 4.82 19.85
C ALA A 428 -0.54 6.00 20.71
N CYS A 429 0.56 6.68 20.35
CA CYS A 429 1.04 7.83 21.12
C CYS A 429 0.00 8.94 21.13
N VAL A 430 -0.57 9.27 19.98
CA VAL A 430 -1.59 10.32 19.91
C VAL A 430 -2.83 9.91 20.70
N ALA A 431 -3.26 8.65 20.55
CA ALA A 431 -4.46 8.19 21.25
C ALA A 431 -4.32 8.30 22.76
N GLN A 432 -3.16 7.92 23.30
CA GLN A 432 -2.94 7.88 24.76
C GLN A 432 -2.59 9.25 25.31
N SER A 433 -1.72 9.99 24.63
CA SER A 433 -1.18 11.23 25.20
C SER A 433 -2.00 12.47 24.86
N GLY A 434 -2.77 12.43 23.79
CA GLY A 434 -3.50 13.59 23.30
C GLY A 434 -2.63 14.62 22.62
N ARG A 435 -1.35 14.34 22.38
CA ARG A 435 -0.46 15.27 21.69
C ARG A 435 -0.95 15.47 20.25
N ALA A 436 -0.66 16.64 19.70
CA ALA A 436 -1.07 16.96 18.33
C ALA A 436 -0.38 16.02 17.33
N MET A 437 -1.12 15.63 16.31
CA MET A 437 -0.57 14.72 15.28
C MET A 437 0.71 15.29 14.67
N ARG A 438 0.75 16.59 14.38
CA ARG A 438 1.94 17.19 13.75
C ARG A 438 3.18 17.11 14.64
N ASP A 439 3.02 17.03 15.95
CA ASP A 439 4.15 16.95 16.88
C ASP A 439 4.67 15.52 17.01
N VAL A 440 3.83 14.52 16.75
CA VAL A 440 4.20 13.10 16.85
C VAL A 440 4.60 12.53 15.48
N MET A 441 3.88 12.91 14.45
CA MET A 441 4.03 12.31 13.11
C MET A 441 4.97 13.16 12.26
N THR A 442 6.24 13.20 12.65
CA THR A 442 7.25 14.05 12.02
C THR A 442 7.85 13.37 10.79
N LYS A 443 8.39 14.19 9.89
CA LYS A 443 9.07 13.70 8.70
C LYS A 443 10.48 13.25 9.05
N PRO A 444 11.01 12.24 8.37
CA PRO A 444 12.37 11.80 8.64
C PRO A 444 13.40 12.77 8.08
N UNK A 445 14.48 12.70 8.53
CA UNK A 445 15.49 13.39 8.05
C UNK A 445 15.80 12.91 6.72
N VAL A 446 16.14 13.91 5.92
CA VAL A 446 16.49 13.65 4.52
C VAL A 446 18.01 13.54 4.39
N ALA A 447 18.48 12.38 3.95
CA ALA A 447 19.91 12.15 3.77
C ALA A 447 20.45 12.89 2.55
N ARG A 448 19.63 13.03 1.49
CA ARG A 448 20.07 13.68 0.26
C ARG A 448 18.85 14.19 -0.51
N TRP A 449 19.07 15.36 -1.08
CA TRP A 449 18.05 15.96 -1.95
C TRP A 449 18.50 15.91 -3.41
N UNK A 450 17.61 15.49 -4.31
CA UNK A 450 17.87 15.50 -5.61
C UNK A 450 17.05 16.52 -6.17
N UNK A 451 17.33 17.38 -6.94
CA UNK A 451 16.69 18.43 -7.51
C UNK A 451 16.72 18.15 -8.91
N PRO A 452 15.77 18.76 -9.74
CA PRO A 452 15.74 18.59 -11.20
C PRO A 452 16.95 19.25 -11.88
N GLN A 453 17.50 18.59 -12.87
CA GLN A 453 18.63 19.13 -13.64
C GLN A 453 18.10 19.69 -14.95
N SER A 454 18.14 21.02 -15.09
CA SER A 454 17.54 21.71 -16.23
C SER A 454 18.17 21.31 -17.59
N UNK A 455 19.12 20.88 -17.50
CA UNK A 455 19.79 20.46 -18.60
C UNK A 455 19.25 19.28 -19.26
N ASP A 456 18.88 18.60 -18.58
CA ASP A 456 18.33 17.39 -19.13
C ASP A 456 16.79 17.41 -19.31
N UNK A 457 16.22 18.33 -19.05
CA UNK A 457 14.84 18.43 -19.07
C UNK A 457 14.26 18.18 -20.42
N ASP A 458 14.85 18.91 -21.45
CA ASP A 458 14.34 18.75 -22.82
C ASP A 458 14.55 17.32 -23.32
N ARG A 459 15.70 16.79 -23.03
CA ARG A 459 15.94 15.41 -23.41
C ARG A 459 14.94 14.45 -22.74
N UNK A 460 14.63 14.63 -21.52
CA UNK A 460 13.74 13.86 -20.81
C UNK A 460 12.38 14.01 -21.29
N UNK A 461 11.96 15.05 -21.75
CA UNK A 461 10.79 15.29 -22.26
C UNK A 461 10.55 14.60 -23.50
N ALA A 462 11.53 14.68 -24.48
CA ALA A 462 11.43 14.00 -25.78
C ALA A 462 11.36 12.46 -25.62
N ARG A 463 12.18 11.96 -24.73
CA ARG A 463 12.19 10.50 -24.52
C ARG A 463 10.91 10.00 -23.83
N LEU A 464 10.34 10.80 -22.96
CA LEU A 464 9.04 10.47 -22.34
C LEU A 464 7.94 10.37 -23.42
N ALA A 465 7.98 11.29 -24.39
CA ALA A 465 7.04 11.21 -25.51
C ALA A 465 7.17 9.89 -26.27
N GLY A 466 8.43 9.48 -26.52
CA GLY A 466 8.69 8.19 -27.16
C GLY A 466 8.21 7.02 -26.30
N PHE A 467 8.46 7.09 -25.03
CA PHE A 467 8.01 6.08 -24.08
C PHE A 467 6.47 5.92 -24.13
N ARG A 468 5.79 7.03 -24.19
CA ARG A 468 4.33 7.00 -24.23
C ARG A 468 3.77 6.43 -25.53
N UNK A 469 4.45 6.45 -26.44
CA UNK A 469 4.12 5.96 -27.60
C UNK A 469 4.32 4.57 -27.71
N LEU A 470 5.28 4.12 -26.95
CA LEU A 470 5.67 2.71 -26.99
C LEU A 470 4.59 1.77 -26.46
N TYR A 471 3.86 2.19 -25.44
CA TYR A 471 2.82 1.31 -24.86
C TYR A 471 1.76 0.90 -25.90
N PRO A 472 1.08 1.82 -26.61
CA PRO A 472 0.10 1.34 -27.59
C PRO A 472 0.73 0.55 -28.74
N ALA A 473 1.96 0.88 -29.13
CA ALA A 473 2.63 0.12 -30.19
C ALA A 473 2.88 -1.33 -29.77
N LEU A 474 3.46 -1.52 -28.59
CA LEU A 474 3.73 -2.88 -28.11
C LEU A 474 2.44 -3.64 -27.81
N ARG A 475 1.42 -2.95 -27.32
CA ARG A 475 0.12 -3.60 -27.10
C ARG A 475 -0.42 -4.17 -28.41
N GLY A 476 -0.32 -3.40 -29.50
CA GLY A 476 -0.76 -3.87 -30.82
C GLY A 476 0.03 -5.07 -31.31
N VAL A 477 1.34 -4.99 -31.19
CA VAL A 477 2.21 -6.11 -31.63
C VAL A 477 1.91 -7.37 -30.82
N GLN A 478 1.79 -7.23 -29.51
CA GLN A 478 1.59 -8.39 -28.63
C GLN A 478 0.20 -8.98 -28.78
N ALA A 479 -0.82 -8.14 -29.06
CA ALA A 479 -2.16 -8.66 -29.34
C ALA A 479 -2.17 -9.47 -30.61
N ALA A 480 -1.50 -9.00 -31.67
CA ALA A 480 -1.40 -9.73 -32.92
C ALA A 480 -0.66 -11.07 -32.72
N GLY A 481 0.40 -11.09 -31.92
CA GLY A 481 1.16 -12.29 -31.63
C GLY A 481 0.40 -13.36 -30.89
N ARG A 482 -0.56 -12.97 -30.12
CA ARG A 482 -1.39 -13.94 -29.39
C ARG A 482 -2.41 -14.72 -30.24
N UNK A 483 -2.61 -14.17 -31.19
CA UNK A 483 -3.49 -14.73 -32.01
C UNK A 483 -2.99 -15.87 -32.70
N THR A 484 -1.78 -16.15 -32.59
CA THR A 484 -1.14 -17.33 -33.12
C THR A 484 -0.81 -18.33 -31.99
#